data_f09dd3bf6e959ce2e3ecdd722df13269
#
_entry.id   f09dd3bf6e959ce2e3ecdd722df13269
#
_cell.length_a   1.000
_cell.length_b   1.000
_cell.length_c   1.000
_cell.angle_alpha   90.00
_cell.angle_beta   90.00
_cell.angle_gamma   90.00
#
_symmetry.space_group_name_H-M   'P 1'
#
loop_
_entity.id
_entity.type
_entity.pdbx_description
1 polymer ?
#
loop_
_entity_poly.entity_id
_entity_poly.type
_entity_poly.pdbx_seq_one_letter_code
_entity_poly.pdbx_strand_id
1 'polypeptide(L)'
;MTDAELERALAAVDLPRPAYWQAQYLKNVEQLSKPQYGMVVERDVAVPMRDGVVLRADVFRPDAPGKFPGLLALSAYGKDSQSVPIPAQPIHSWVFDHNVEAGDIEFFVSRGYVYVIPDERGLGKSEGAWNGPFSVQEQEDGHDIVEWIAAQAWCTGKVGMMGISWFGMIQRFVAAQAPPHLAAIFPYEAANDLYGVAYEGGVIQPFWWELEREIPAHTTQSESEKLYSPEELEARFDAIGANRDIALNSNYVRLLARRRTAFFDQLLHPENDDFWARRRSRDKVHNIKVPVYTASCWIPFFKPFMQAVWDDLNDPTLNVPKKAAIFGHHIHTQLPGPPELKYEALRWYDHWMKGVDTGIMDEPPIRLFVMGINQYRYEHEWPLARTQWTKLYLRPFGALAPLPEPTDAEPDPLVHRPPIISTERDSVRYATPPMSAPTEITGPVVLNLHAALDQPDATFIAKLWAVGPGGERFPLCRGVLKASHRALDEETSTPWNPVHPHVNPQPVVPGEVNHYAIGFPTISYVFRPGERLELEIATCDPIDIPWHHRLNVMGPLPSMTLTYYKLYRDRDHASHLLVPVIPPGGAHG
;
A
#
# COMPACT_ATOMS: atom_id res chain seq x y z
N MET A 1 -21.04 -16.55 -12.33
CA MET A 1 -20.03 -17.36 -13.03
C MET A 1 -20.15 -18.79 -12.55
N THR A 2 -20.27 -19.74 -13.45
CA THR A 2 -20.28 -21.17 -13.11
C THR A 2 -18.85 -21.64 -12.83
N ASP A 3 -18.69 -22.79 -12.13
CA ASP A 3 -17.37 -23.37 -11.88
C ASP A 3 -16.59 -23.61 -13.19
N ALA A 4 -17.30 -23.93 -14.29
CA ALA A 4 -16.71 -24.10 -15.63
C ALA A 4 -16.28 -22.77 -16.28
N GLU A 5 -16.88 -21.65 -15.93
CA GLU A 5 -16.43 -20.30 -16.34
C GLU A 5 -15.24 -19.85 -15.52
N LEU A 6 -15.23 -20.18 -14.23
CA LEU A 6 -14.10 -20.00 -13.35
C LEU A 6 -12.88 -20.79 -13.84
N GLU A 7 -13.05 -22.07 -14.15
CA GLU A 7 -11.98 -22.90 -14.70
C GLU A 7 -11.46 -22.40 -16.05
N ARG A 8 -12.34 -21.90 -16.93
CA ARG A 8 -11.92 -21.33 -18.21
C ARG A 8 -11.19 -19.99 -18.06
N ALA A 9 -11.66 -19.11 -17.19
CA ALA A 9 -10.99 -17.85 -16.89
C ALA A 9 -9.62 -18.10 -16.26
N LEU A 10 -9.56 -19.05 -15.35
CA LEU A 10 -8.35 -19.51 -14.74
C LEU A 10 -7.40 -20.23 -15.73
N ALA A 11 -7.89 -20.94 -16.75
CA ALA A 11 -7.09 -21.57 -17.78
C ALA A 11 -6.49 -20.59 -18.80
N ALA A 12 -7.07 -19.39 -18.92
CA ALA A 12 -6.57 -18.35 -19.80
C ALA A 12 -5.35 -17.59 -19.21
N VAL A 13 -5.07 -17.74 -17.91
CA VAL A 13 -3.91 -17.11 -17.25
C VAL A 13 -2.77 -18.13 -17.23
N ASP A 14 -1.75 -17.89 -18.03
CA ASP A 14 -0.56 -18.75 -18.15
C ASP A 14 0.39 -18.62 -16.93
N LEU A 15 -0.19 -18.75 -15.73
CA LEU A 15 0.57 -18.86 -14.49
C LEU A 15 0.58 -20.31 -14.03
N PRO A 16 1.72 -20.91 -13.69
CA PRO A 16 1.76 -22.26 -13.15
C PRO A 16 0.95 -22.33 -11.85
N ARG A 17 -0.12 -23.12 -11.85
CA ARG A 17 -1.03 -23.26 -10.71
C ARG A 17 -0.65 -24.46 -9.89
N PRO A 18 -0.46 -24.29 -8.59
CA PRO A 18 -0.37 -25.42 -7.69
C PRO A 18 -1.76 -26.11 -7.58
N ALA A 19 -1.80 -27.42 -7.73
CA ALA A 19 -3.01 -28.23 -7.50
C ALA A 19 -3.58 -28.05 -6.08
N TYR A 20 -2.72 -27.72 -5.12
CA TYR A 20 -3.04 -27.34 -3.75
C TYR A 20 -4.00 -26.12 -3.66
N TRP A 21 -3.78 -25.09 -4.46
CA TRP A 21 -4.61 -23.90 -4.48
C TRP A 21 -6.06 -24.19 -4.84
N GLN A 22 -6.29 -25.03 -5.88
CA GLN A 22 -7.64 -25.43 -6.28
C GLN A 22 -8.35 -26.23 -5.19
N ALA A 23 -7.67 -27.16 -4.55
CA ALA A 23 -8.27 -28.03 -3.54
C ALA A 23 -8.69 -27.28 -2.27
N GLN A 24 -7.86 -26.36 -1.79
CA GLN A 24 -8.12 -25.61 -0.56
C GLN A 24 -9.15 -24.50 -0.77
N TYR A 25 -9.14 -23.88 -1.93
CA TYR A 25 -10.07 -22.84 -2.33
C TYR A 25 -11.50 -23.40 -2.54
N LEU A 26 -11.61 -24.52 -3.24
CA LEU A 26 -12.91 -25.15 -3.54
C LEU A 26 -13.57 -25.74 -2.30
N LYS A 27 -12.81 -26.14 -1.28
CA LYS A 27 -13.34 -26.80 -0.08
C LYS A 27 -14.41 -26.01 0.66
N ASN A 28 -14.36 -24.66 0.60
CA ASN A 28 -15.28 -23.78 1.32
C ASN A 28 -16.27 -23.04 0.42
N VAL A 29 -16.12 -23.12 -0.90
CA VAL A 29 -17.00 -22.41 -1.86
C VAL A 29 -18.45 -22.92 -1.81
N GLU A 30 -18.65 -24.20 -1.49
CA GLU A 30 -19.99 -24.79 -1.41
C GLU A 30 -20.84 -24.20 -0.27
N GLN A 31 -20.21 -23.72 0.81
CA GLN A 31 -20.89 -23.14 1.97
C GLN A 31 -21.24 -21.67 1.78
N LEU A 32 -20.59 -20.99 0.82
CA LEU A 32 -20.80 -19.57 0.59
C LEU A 32 -22.14 -19.26 -0.02
N SER A 33 -22.61 -18.03 0.20
CA SER A 33 -23.79 -17.50 -0.44
C SER A 33 -23.72 -17.67 -1.95
N LYS A 34 -24.77 -18.24 -2.54
CA LYS A 34 -24.87 -18.50 -3.98
C LYS A 34 -25.56 -17.34 -4.71
N PRO A 35 -25.27 -17.11 -6.01
CA PRO A 35 -26.01 -16.13 -6.80
C PRO A 35 -27.45 -16.59 -6.98
N GLN A 36 -28.41 -15.82 -6.47
CA GLN A 36 -29.84 -16.14 -6.48
C GLN A 36 -30.71 -14.94 -6.85
N TYR A 37 -30.17 -13.72 -6.80
CA TYR A 37 -30.93 -12.49 -6.92
C TYR A 37 -30.53 -11.71 -8.18
N GLY A 38 -31.52 -11.10 -8.82
CA GLY A 38 -31.28 -9.97 -9.71
C GLY A 38 -30.90 -8.71 -8.92
N MET A 39 -30.70 -7.60 -9.61
CA MET A 39 -30.28 -6.36 -9.01
C MET A 39 -31.22 -5.21 -9.36
N VAL A 40 -31.65 -4.47 -8.34
CA VAL A 40 -32.33 -3.15 -8.46
C VAL A 40 -31.32 -2.06 -8.12
N VAL A 41 -31.32 -0.99 -8.90
CA VAL A 41 -30.43 0.16 -8.72
C VAL A 41 -31.22 1.41 -8.43
N GLU A 42 -30.96 2.05 -7.30
CA GLU A 42 -31.49 3.36 -6.93
C GLU A 42 -30.35 4.38 -7.00
N ARG A 43 -30.50 5.38 -7.86
CA ARG A 43 -29.47 6.41 -8.11
C ARG A 43 -29.73 7.67 -7.29
N ASP A 44 -28.65 8.34 -6.88
CA ASP A 44 -28.68 9.65 -6.24
C ASP A 44 -29.54 9.71 -4.97
N VAL A 45 -29.60 8.62 -4.22
CA VAL A 45 -30.34 8.53 -2.96
C VAL A 45 -29.76 9.52 -1.95
N ALA A 46 -30.65 10.29 -1.29
CA ALA A 46 -30.25 11.26 -0.28
C ALA A 46 -29.80 10.58 1.01
N VAL A 47 -28.61 10.91 1.47
CA VAL A 47 -28.02 10.43 2.72
C VAL A 47 -27.69 11.64 3.60
N PRO A 48 -28.55 11.96 4.60
CA PRO A 48 -28.32 13.09 5.49
C PRO A 48 -27.22 12.80 6.50
N MET A 49 -26.28 13.72 6.62
CA MET A 49 -25.22 13.68 7.65
C MET A 49 -25.68 14.39 8.94
N ARG A 50 -24.99 14.15 10.06
CA ARG A 50 -25.29 14.72 11.38
C ARG A 50 -25.35 16.24 11.42
N ASP A 51 -24.63 16.92 10.54
CA ASP A 51 -24.58 18.38 10.44
C ASP A 51 -25.59 18.97 9.44
N GLY A 52 -26.43 18.12 8.85
CA GLY A 52 -27.49 18.50 7.92
C GLY A 52 -27.05 18.56 6.45
N VAL A 53 -25.78 18.36 6.12
CA VAL A 53 -25.32 18.20 4.73
C VAL A 53 -25.90 16.90 4.16
N VAL A 54 -26.31 16.92 2.90
CA VAL A 54 -26.91 15.76 2.23
C VAL A 54 -25.95 15.23 1.17
N LEU A 55 -25.48 14.00 1.37
CA LEU A 55 -24.73 13.27 0.36
C LEU A 55 -25.66 12.55 -0.62
N ARG A 56 -25.13 12.15 -1.76
CA ARG A 56 -25.83 11.36 -2.77
C ARG A 56 -25.15 10.03 -2.97
N ALA A 57 -25.91 8.95 -2.83
CA ALA A 57 -25.40 7.60 -2.95
C ALA A 57 -26.17 6.82 -4.03
N ASP A 58 -25.47 5.89 -4.68
CA ASP A 58 -26.10 4.85 -5.46
C ASP A 58 -26.25 3.59 -4.60
N VAL A 59 -27.45 3.02 -4.61
CA VAL A 59 -27.81 1.84 -3.81
C VAL A 59 -28.18 0.71 -4.75
N PHE A 60 -27.43 -0.37 -4.68
CA PHE A 60 -27.62 -1.59 -5.46
C PHE A 60 -28.17 -2.67 -4.54
N ARG A 61 -29.38 -3.18 -4.81
CA ARG A 61 -30.07 -4.11 -3.93
C ARG A 61 -30.48 -5.40 -4.65
N PRO A 62 -30.54 -6.54 -3.94
CA PRO A 62 -31.20 -7.72 -4.46
C PRO A 62 -32.65 -7.40 -4.92
N ASP A 63 -33.03 -7.90 -6.09
CA ASP A 63 -34.40 -7.82 -6.60
C ASP A 63 -35.28 -8.87 -5.89
N ALA A 64 -35.48 -8.67 -4.61
CA ALA A 64 -36.27 -9.54 -3.76
C ALA A 64 -36.75 -8.80 -2.49
N PRO A 65 -37.91 -9.18 -1.94
CA PRO A 65 -38.32 -8.69 -0.65
C PRO A 65 -37.44 -9.26 0.48
N GLY A 66 -37.24 -8.49 1.54
CA GLY A 66 -36.48 -8.92 2.71
C GLY A 66 -35.42 -7.92 3.14
N LYS A 67 -34.60 -8.35 4.08
CA LYS A 67 -33.49 -7.57 4.62
C LYS A 67 -32.17 -8.27 4.30
N PHE A 68 -31.20 -7.47 3.87
CA PHE A 68 -29.87 -7.94 3.48
C PHE A 68 -28.78 -7.13 4.20
N PRO A 69 -27.62 -7.71 4.52
CA PRO A 69 -26.52 -6.93 5.06
C PRO A 69 -25.98 -5.93 4.03
N GLY A 70 -25.55 -4.74 4.49
CA GLY A 70 -25.02 -3.67 3.65
C GLY A 70 -23.51 -3.75 3.49
N LEU A 71 -23.01 -3.39 2.31
CA LEU A 71 -21.59 -3.15 2.03
C LEU A 71 -21.44 -1.70 1.57
N LEU A 72 -20.60 -0.93 2.29
CA LEU A 72 -20.25 0.44 1.94
C LEU A 72 -18.92 0.47 1.21
N ALA A 73 -18.89 1.11 0.02
CA ALA A 73 -17.66 1.48 -0.66
C ALA A 73 -17.57 3.02 -0.72
N LEU A 74 -16.64 3.60 0.02
CA LEU A 74 -16.48 5.05 0.18
C LEU A 74 -15.14 5.50 -0.37
N SER A 75 -15.14 6.50 -1.27
CA SER A 75 -13.92 7.16 -1.75
C SER A 75 -14.22 8.47 -2.46
N ALA A 76 -13.19 9.29 -2.64
CA ALA A 76 -13.27 10.55 -3.38
C ALA A 76 -13.31 10.39 -4.92
N TYR A 77 -13.25 9.16 -5.46
CA TYR A 77 -13.28 8.96 -6.92
C TYR A 77 -14.65 9.20 -7.57
N GLY A 78 -15.69 9.32 -6.75
CA GLY A 78 -17.06 9.55 -7.20
C GLY A 78 -17.77 8.26 -7.62
N LYS A 79 -19.05 8.15 -7.20
CA LYS A 79 -19.89 6.96 -7.42
C LYS A 79 -20.12 6.60 -8.90
N ASP A 80 -20.22 7.61 -9.76
CA ASP A 80 -20.51 7.41 -11.17
C ASP A 80 -19.34 6.70 -11.89
N SER A 81 -18.09 6.97 -11.50
CA SER A 81 -16.92 6.30 -12.05
C SER A 81 -16.84 4.82 -11.66
N GLN A 82 -17.41 4.45 -10.51
CA GLN A 82 -17.39 3.09 -9.99
C GLN A 82 -18.41 2.15 -10.66
N SER A 83 -19.36 2.69 -11.38
CA SER A 83 -20.40 1.93 -12.07
C SER A 83 -20.30 1.96 -13.60
N VAL A 84 -19.23 2.51 -14.14
CA VAL A 84 -18.95 2.49 -15.59
C VAL A 84 -18.55 1.08 -16.01
N PRO A 85 -19.16 0.52 -17.08
CA PRO A 85 -18.72 -0.76 -17.63
C PRO A 85 -17.25 -0.67 -18.08
N ILE A 86 -16.42 -1.52 -17.52
CA ILE A 86 -15.03 -1.65 -17.98
C ILE A 86 -15.06 -2.50 -19.26
N PRO A 87 -14.44 -2.07 -20.38
CA PRO A 87 -14.32 -2.89 -21.56
C PRO A 87 -13.69 -4.24 -21.21
N ALA A 88 -14.16 -5.31 -21.85
CA ALA A 88 -13.63 -6.65 -21.63
C ALA A 88 -12.10 -6.66 -21.69
N GLN A 89 -11.48 -7.07 -20.62
CA GLN A 89 -10.04 -7.20 -20.52
C GLN A 89 -9.63 -8.61 -20.99
N PRO A 90 -8.43 -8.78 -21.58
CA PRO A 90 -7.93 -10.11 -21.95
C PRO A 90 -7.77 -11.04 -20.75
N ILE A 91 -7.71 -10.46 -19.55
CA ILE A 91 -7.61 -11.16 -18.28
C ILE A 91 -8.64 -10.54 -17.34
N HIS A 92 -9.57 -11.35 -16.82
CA HIS A 92 -10.59 -10.88 -15.89
C HIS A 92 -9.99 -10.45 -14.56
N SER A 93 -10.33 -9.26 -14.12
CA SER A 93 -10.12 -8.83 -12.74
C SER A 93 -11.32 -9.22 -11.90
N TRP A 94 -11.09 -10.04 -10.93
CA TRP A 94 -12.14 -10.57 -10.05
C TRP A 94 -12.63 -9.55 -9.02
N VAL A 95 -11.89 -8.46 -8.83
CA VAL A 95 -12.33 -7.31 -8.02
C VAL A 95 -12.94 -6.24 -8.91
N PHE A 96 -12.44 -6.09 -10.14
CA PHE A 96 -12.68 -4.95 -11.01
C PHE A 96 -13.39 -5.27 -12.31
N ASP A 97 -14.00 -6.46 -12.47
CA ASP A 97 -14.66 -6.83 -13.74
C ASP A 97 -15.69 -5.80 -14.19
N HIS A 98 -16.29 -5.08 -13.23
CA HIS A 98 -17.34 -4.10 -13.52
C HIS A 98 -17.15 -2.76 -12.83
N ASN A 99 -16.22 -2.63 -11.86
CA ASN A 99 -16.08 -1.44 -11.01
C ASN A 99 -14.62 -1.16 -10.69
N VAL A 100 -14.19 0.07 -10.81
CA VAL A 100 -12.76 0.44 -10.82
C VAL A 100 -12.06 0.08 -9.50
N GLU A 101 -12.56 0.43 -8.33
CA GLU A 101 -11.92 0.08 -7.05
C GLU A 101 -12.92 -0.30 -5.95
N ALA A 102 -14.20 -0.03 -6.18
CA ALA A 102 -15.26 -0.35 -5.22
C ALA A 102 -15.47 -1.86 -5.03
N GLY A 103 -15.06 -2.69 -5.98
CA GLY A 103 -15.29 -4.14 -5.98
C GLY A 103 -16.39 -4.59 -6.92
N ASP A 104 -16.67 -5.89 -6.95
CA ASP A 104 -17.66 -6.52 -7.85
C ASP A 104 -19.06 -6.43 -7.26
N ILE A 105 -19.78 -5.35 -7.60
CA ILE A 105 -21.13 -5.06 -7.08
C ILE A 105 -22.10 -6.20 -7.40
N GLU A 106 -22.14 -6.67 -8.67
CA GLU A 106 -23.07 -7.71 -9.09
C GLU A 106 -22.80 -9.04 -8.38
N PHE A 107 -21.53 -9.36 -8.16
CA PHE A 107 -21.13 -10.56 -7.43
C PHE A 107 -21.72 -10.59 -6.01
N PHE A 108 -21.65 -9.47 -5.27
CA PHE A 108 -22.17 -9.40 -3.91
C PHE A 108 -23.68 -9.26 -3.88
N VAL A 109 -24.27 -8.43 -4.74
CA VAL A 109 -25.72 -8.21 -4.77
C VAL A 109 -26.45 -9.48 -5.16
N SER A 110 -25.99 -10.22 -6.15
CA SER A 110 -26.58 -11.51 -6.54
C SER A 110 -26.53 -12.53 -5.41
N ARG A 111 -25.65 -12.36 -4.42
CA ARG A 111 -25.49 -13.23 -3.25
C ARG A 111 -26.18 -12.71 -1.99
N GLY A 112 -27.05 -11.71 -2.13
CA GLY A 112 -27.87 -11.19 -1.03
C GLY A 112 -27.10 -10.22 -0.12
N TYR A 113 -26.41 -9.28 -0.72
CA TYR A 113 -25.87 -8.07 -0.08
C TYR A 113 -26.47 -6.83 -0.73
N VAL A 114 -26.62 -5.76 0.03
CA VAL A 114 -26.85 -4.43 -0.55
C VAL A 114 -25.50 -3.74 -0.68
N TYR A 115 -25.26 -3.06 -1.79
CA TYR A 115 -24.05 -2.31 -2.04
C TYR A 115 -24.36 -0.81 -2.11
N VAL A 116 -23.62 0.01 -1.40
CA VAL A 116 -23.84 1.46 -1.33
C VAL A 116 -22.56 2.20 -1.67
N ILE A 117 -22.62 3.08 -2.65
CA ILE A 117 -21.49 3.91 -3.09
C ILE A 117 -21.93 5.37 -3.07
N PRO A 118 -21.49 6.17 -2.08
CA PRO A 118 -21.78 7.61 -2.05
C PRO A 118 -20.75 8.42 -2.84
N ASP A 119 -21.15 9.61 -3.29
CA ASP A 119 -20.22 10.71 -3.51
C ASP A 119 -19.88 11.35 -2.17
N GLU A 120 -18.62 11.63 -1.90
CA GLU A 120 -18.20 12.40 -0.73
C GLU A 120 -18.64 13.86 -0.82
N ARG A 121 -18.51 14.62 0.27
CA ARG A 121 -18.81 16.05 0.32
C ARG A 121 -18.09 16.81 -0.78
N GLY A 122 -18.80 17.72 -1.45
CA GLY A 122 -18.24 18.55 -2.50
C GLY A 122 -17.89 17.80 -3.80
N LEU A 123 -18.27 16.50 -3.90
CA LEU A 123 -18.08 15.69 -5.10
C LEU A 123 -19.42 15.33 -5.75
N GLY A 124 -19.39 15.12 -7.05
CA GLY A 124 -20.51 14.64 -7.83
C GLY A 124 -21.78 15.48 -7.60
N LYS A 125 -22.81 14.86 -6.99
CA LYS A 125 -24.08 15.51 -6.62
C LYS A 125 -24.24 15.76 -5.13
N SER A 126 -23.24 15.44 -4.31
CA SER A 126 -23.24 15.66 -2.87
C SER A 126 -23.03 17.12 -2.52
N GLU A 127 -23.70 17.57 -1.46
CA GLU A 127 -23.53 18.91 -0.91
C GLU A 127 -22.23 19.04 -0.11
N GLY A 128 -21.95 20.24 0.40
CA GLY A 128 -20.79 20.53 1.24
C GLY A 128 -19.52 20.81 0.45
N ALA A 129 -18.37 20.64 1.09
CA ALA A 129 -17.06 20.89 0.51
C ALA A 129 -16.10 19.72 0.83
N TRP A 130 -15.32 19.31 -0.13
CA TRP A 130 -14.27 18.32 0.05
C TRP A 130 -13.07 18.93 0.80
N ASN A 131 -12.63 18.28 1.86
CA ASN A 131 -11.59 18.79 2.77
C ASN A 131 -10.20 18.11 2.53
N GLY A 132 -10.00 17.53 1.36
CA GLY A 132 -8.80 16.75 1.06
C GLY A 132 -8.91 15.29 1.52
N PRO A 133 -7.92 14.46 1.10
CA PRO A 133 -7.96 13.02 1.32
C PRO A 133 -7.95 12.64 2.80
N PHE A 134 -8.82 11.71 3.18
CA PHE A 134 -8.93 11.13 4.52
C PHE A 134 -9.07 12.18 5.63
N SER A 135 -9.71 13.31 5.33
CA SER A 135 -9.99 14.35 6.31
C SER A 135 -10.79 13.80 7.49
N VAL A 136 -10.76 14.49 8.63
CA VAL A 136 -11.59 14.11 9.78
C VAL A 136 -13.06 14.10 9.41
N GLN A 137 -13.50 15.02 8.54
CA GLN A 137 -14.87 15.07 8.06
C GLN A 137 -15.26 13.83 7.24
N GLU A 138 -14.38 13.34 6.37
CA GLU A 138 -14.62 12.10 5.60
C GLU A 138 -14.77 10.89 6.53
N GLN A 139 -13.96 10.83 7.60
CA GLN A 139 -14.05 9.78 8.61
C GLN A 139 -15.41 9.81 9.36
N GLU A 140 -15.88 11.00 9.73
CA GLU A 140 -17.18 11.22 10.40
C GLU A 140 -18.36 10.94 9.47
N ASP A 141 -18.27 11.35 8.22
CA ASP A 141 -19.28 11.04 7.20
C ASP A 141 -19.38 9.53 6.97
N GLY A 142 -18.26 8.84 6.92
CA GLY A 142 -18.25 7.39 6.82
C GLY A 142 -18.99 6.69 7.97
N HIS A 143 -18.85 7.20 9.21
CA HIS A 143 -19.64 6.74 10.35
C HIS A 143 -21.15 6.96 10.10
N ASP A 144 -21.54 8.16 9.69
CA ASP A 144 -22.95 8.50 9.49
C ASP A 144 -23.59 7.69 8.36
N ILE A 145 -22.83 7.42 7.29
CA ILE A 145 -23.29 6.57 6.18
C ILE A 145 -23.51 5.13 6.66
N VAL A 146 -22.62 4.57 7.49
CA VAL A 146 -22.81 3.23 8.07
C VAL A 146 -24.12 3.17 8.85
N GLU A 147 -24.38 4.15 9.72
CA GLU A 147 -25.59 4.19 10.53
C GLU A 147 -26.84 4.43 9.67
N TRP A 148 -26.75 5.27 8.62
CA TRP A 148 -27.83 5.46 7.67
C TRP A 148 -28.19 4.17 6.93
N ILE A 149 -27.19 3.40 6.45
CA ILE A 149 -27.40 2.10 5.79
C ILE A 149 -28.10 1.15 6.75
N ALA A 150 -27.63 1.05 7.99
CA ALA A 150 -28.19 0.15 8.99
C ALA A 150 -29.65 0.44 9.34
N ALA A 151 -30.05 1.71 9.29
CA ALA A 151 -31.42 2.16 9.58
C ALA A 151 -32.42 1.90 8.43
N GLN A 152 -31.96 1.50 7.25
CA GLN A 152 -32.84 1.30 6.09
C GLN A 152 -33.73 0.05 6.27
N ALA A 153 -34.96 0.13 5.76
CA ALA A 153 -35.94 -0.96 5.86
C ALA A 153 -35.46 -2.27 5.21
N TRP A 154 -34.60 -2.16 4.21
CA TRP A 154 -34.02 -3.28 3.48
C TRP A 154 -32.72 -3.82 4.14
N CYS A 155 -32.20 -3.19 5.19
CA CYS A 155 -30.98 -3.62 5.85
C CYS A 155 -31.26 -4.51 7.06
N THR A 156 -30.36 -5.49 7.30
CA THR A 156 -30.39 -6.34 8.51
C THR A 156 -29.91 -5.61 9.76
N GLY A 157 -29.37 -4.39 9.63
CA GLY A 157 -28.68 -3.67 10.69
C GLY A 157 -27.19 -4.01 10.79
N LYS A 158 -26.64 -4.82 9.86
CA LYS A 158 -25.21 -5.12 9.78
C LYS A 158 -24.62 -4.52 8.54
N VAL A 159 -23.53 -3.78 8.68
CA VAL A 159 -22.82 -3.12 7.58
C VAL A 159 -21.35 -3.56 7.58
N GLY A 160 -20.81 -3.89 6.40
CA GLY A 160 -19.38 -4.07 6.17
C GLY A 160 -18.86 -2.99 5.23
N MET A 161 -17.57 -2.89 5.06
CA MET A 161 -16.95 -1.98 4.09
C MET A 161 -16.12 -2.74 3.07
N MET A 162 -16.11 -2.28 1.82
CA MET A 162 -15.48 -3.00 0.71
C MET A 162 -14.70 -2.05 -0.17
N GLY A 163 -13.70 -2.59 -0.86
CA GLY A 163 -12.90 -1.92 -1.86
C GLY A 163 -11.41 -1.89 -1.53
N ILE A 164 -10.63 -1.44 -2.51
CA ILE A 164 -9.17 -1.42 -2.48
C ILE A 164 -8.66 0.02 -2.42
N SER A 165 -7.38 0.21 -2.10
CA SER A 165 -6.74 1.53 -2.16
C SER A 165 -7.42 2.56 -1.25
N TRP A 166 -7.92 3.66 -1.80
CA TRP A 166 -8.69 4.64 -1.03
C TRP A 166 -9.86 3.99 -0.30
N PHE A 167 -10.66 3.20 -1.00
CA PHE A 167 -11.77 2.44 -0.38
C PHE A 167 -11.29 1.49 0.72
N GLY A 168 -10.08 0.96 0.61
CA GLY A 168 -9.46 0.14 1.64
C GLY A 168 -8.95 0.96 2.82
N MET A 169 -8.26 2.07 2.55
CA MET A 169 -7.69 2.94 3.57
C MET A 169 -8.75 3.55 4.48
N ILE A 170 -9.84 4.07 3.89
CA ILE A 170 -10.91 4.73 4.64
C ILE A 170 -11.62 3.79 5.62
N GLN A 171 -11.63 2.48 5.37
CA GLN A 171 -12.28 1.50 6.25
C GLN A 171 -11.74 1.54 7.69
N ARG A 172 -10.40 1.67 7.84
CA ARG A 172 -9.78 1.77 9.18
C ARG A 172 -10.16 3.05 9.89
N PHE A 173 -10.22 4.16 9.15
CA PHE A 173 -10.60 5.46 9.72
C PHE A 173 -12.05 5.46 10.18
N VAL A 174 -12.96 4.91 9.38
CA VAL A 174 -14.37 4.77 9.74
C VAL A 174 -14.55 3.79 10.90
N ALA A 175 -13.88 2.66 10.87
CA ALA A 175 -13.93 1.68 11.97
C ALA A 175 -13.40 2.26 13.29
N ALA A 176 -12.41 3.17 13.25
CA ALA A 176 -11.90 3.88 14.42
C ALA A 176 -12.88 4.93 14.99
N GLN A 177 -13.88 5.36 14.22
CA GLN A 177 -15.02 6.14 14.72
C GLN A 177 -16.04 5.25 15.46
N ALA A 178 -15.87 3.93 15.43
CA ALA A 178 -16.67 2.92 16.11
C ALA A 178 -18.19 3.02 15.85
N PRO A 179 -18.66 3.06 14.58
CA PRO A 179 -20.09 3.09 14.31
C PRO A 179 -20.75 1.79 14.84
N PRO A 180 -21.85 1.87 15.60
CA PRO A 180 -22.46 0.72 16.28
C PRO A 180 -22.90 -0.42 15.36
N HIS A 181 -23.23 -0.13 14.10
CA HIS A 181 -23.73 -1.11 13.16
C HIS A 181 -22.67 -1.61 12.17
N LEU A 182 -21.41 -1.15 12.26
CA LEU A 182 -20.32 -1.74 11.51
C LEU A 182 -20.05 -3.14 12.05
N ALA A 183 -20.04 -4.15 11.18
CA ALA A 183 -19.94 -5.55 11.58
C ALA A 183 -18.56 -6.17 11.29
N ALA A 184 -17.89 -5.74 10.24
CA ALA A 184 -16.54 -6.17 9.85
C ALA A 184 -15.96 -5.26 8.79
N ILE A 185 -14.62 -5.23 8.66
CA ILE A 185 -13.91 -4.56 7.58
C ILE A 185 -12.94 -5.50 6.87
N PHE A 186 -12.66 -5.19 5.59
CA PHE A 186 -11.73 -5.92 4.74
C PHE A 186 -10.86 -4.92 3.95
N PRO A 187 -9.96 -4.19 4.63
CA PRO A 187 -9.06 -3.25 3.96
C PRO A 187 -8.04 -4.01 3.09
N TYR A 188 -8.10 -3.77 1.78
CA TYR A 188 -7.22 -4.39 0.79
C TYR A 188 -6.35 -3.33 0.11
N GLU A 189 -5.04 -3.63 0.00
CA GLU A 189 -4.02 -2.69 -0.51
C GLU A 189 -4.17 -1.29 0.06
N ALA A 190 -4.14 -1.22 1.37
CA ALA A 190 -4.53 -0.05 2.13
C ALA A 190 -3.47 0.33 3.16
N ALA A 191 -2.91 1.52 3.03
CA ALA A 191 -2.02 2.08 4.03
C ALA A 191 -2.78 2.46 5.31
N ASN A 192 -2.06 2.54 6.42
CA ASN A 192 -2.56 3.02 7.72
C ASN A 192 -1.87 4.31 8.17
N ASP A 193 -0.92 4.81 7.37
CA ASP A 193 -0.18 6.05 7.56
C ASP A 193 0.00 6.75 6.20
N LEU A 194 -0.69 7.88 6.02
CA LEU A 194 -0.67 8.57 4.74
C LEU A 194 0.58 9.41 4.50
N TYR A 195 1.32 9.80 5.56
CA TYR A 195 2.61 10.43 5.37
C TYR A 195 3.53 9.52 4.56
N GLY A 196 3.64 8.25 4.94
CA GLY A 196 4.48 7.28 4.24
C GLY A 196 4.07 7.04 2.77
N VAL A 197 2.81 7.29 2.41
CA VAL A 197 2.32 7.22 1.03
C VAL A 197 2.68 8.49 0.24
N ALA A 198 2.54 9.67 0.85
CA ALA A 198 2.87 10.95 0.24
C ALA A 198 4.38 11.22 0.20
N TYR A 199 5.11 10.78 1.24
CA TYR A 199 6.55 10.99 1.44
C TYR A 199 7.26 9.69 1.79
N GLU A 200 7.52 8.85 0.79
CA GLU A 200 8.25 7.60 1.02
C GLU A 200 9.70 7.88 1.42
N GLY A 201 10.08 7.48 2.65
CA GLY A 201 11.41 7.75 3.18
C GLY A 201 11.77 9.25 3.26
N GLY A 202 10.78 10.14 3.38
CA GLY A 202 10.94 11.59 3.37
C GLY A 202 11.03 12.22 1.98
N VAL A 203 10.89 11.42 0.92
CA VAL A 203 10.90 11.89 -0.48
C VAL A 203 9.48 11.95 -1.01
N ILE A 204 9.12 13.10 -1.58
CA ILE A 204 7.77 13.32 -2.08
C ILE A 204 7.42 12.40 -3.24
N GLN A 205 6.22 11.86 -3.21
CA GLN A 205 5.63 11.06 -4.26
C GLN A 205 4.65 11.91 -5.08
N PRO A 206 4.89 12.13 -6.37
CA PRO A 206 4.02 12.96 -7.21
C PRO A 206 2.63 12.34 -7.43
N PHE A 207 2.50 11.05 -7.22
CA PHE A 207 1.26 10.29 -7.40
C PHE A 207 0.04 10.96 -6.73
N TRP A 208 0.18 11.45 -5.48
CA TRP A 208 -0.95 12.03 -4.75
C TRP A 208 -1.49 13.29 -5.41
N TRP A 209 -0.65 14.26 -5.75
CA TRP A 209 -1.19 15.47 -6.36
C TRP A 209 -1.70 15.23 -7.79
N GLU A 210 -1.14 14.26 -8.51
CA GLU A 210 -1.69 13.85 -9.81
C GLU A 210 -3.05 13.19 -9.64
N LEU A 211 -3.20 12.32 -8.64
CA LEU A 211 -4.47 11.67 -8.32
C LEU A 211 -5.51 12.68 -7.82
N GLU A 212 -5.13 13.53 -6.84
CA GLU A 212 -6.03 14.54 -6.29
C GLU A 212 -6.52 15.51 -7.36
N ARG A 213 -5.68 15.83 -8.33
CA ARG A 213 -6.07 16.67 -9.46
C ARG A 213 -7.20 16.08 -10.30
N GLU A 214 -7.30 14.75 -10.35
CA GLU A 214 -8.33 14.02 -11.09
C GLU A 214 -9.63 13.85 -10.30
N ILE A 215 -9.64 14.15 -8.99
CA ILE A 215 -10.83 14.07 -8.15
C ILE A 215 -11.87 15.11 -8.62
N PRO A 216 -13.12 14.67 -8.87
CA PRO A 216 -14.16 15.52 -9.45
C PRO A 216 -14.81 16.45 -8.42
N ALA A 217 -14.05 17.07 -7.53
CA ALA A 217 -14.55 17.98 -6.52
C ALA A 217 -15.01 19.31 -7.15
N HIS A 218 -16.26 19.67 -6.93
CA HIS A 218 -16.85 20.94 -7.38
C HIS A 218 -16.72 22.03 -6.32
N THR A 219 -16.61 21.65 -5.05
CA THR A 219 -16.40 22.57 -3.92
C THR A 219 -15.34 21.99 -2.99
N THR A 220 -14.33 22.77 -2.67
CA THR A 220 -13.22 22.34 -1.81
C THR A 220 -12.99 23.30 -0.67
N GLN A 221 -12.46 22.81 0.45
CA GLN A 221 -12.02 23.60 1.58
C GLN A 221 -10.72 22.99 2.13
N SER A 222 -9.64 23.76 2.09
CA SER A 222 -8.35 23.30 2.60
C SER A 222 -8.33 23.24 4.14
N GLU A 223 -7.79 22.16 4.69
CA GLU A 223 -7.51 22.11 6.14
C GLU A 223 -6.34 23.02 6.51
N SER A 224 -5.33 23.17 5.65
CA SER A 224 -4.21 24.08 5.88
C SER A 224 -4.65 25.52 6.00
N GLU A 225 -5.66 25.95 5.21
CA GLU A 225 -6.23 27.29 5.33
C GLU A 225 -6.94 27.55 6.66
N LYS A 226 -7.36 26.49 7.36
CA LYS A 226 -7.93 26.57 8.71
C LYS A 226 -6.88 26.52 9.82
N LEU A 227 -5.73 25.90 9.55
CA LEU A 227 -4.68 25.64 10.54
C LEU A 227 -3.67 26.79 10.64
N TYR A 228 -3.44 27.53 9.54
CA TYR A 228 -2.39 28.51 9.43
C TYR A 228 -2.93 29.92 9.22
N SER A 229 -2.22 30.90 9.77
CA SER A 229 -2.42 32.31 9.41
C SER A 229 -2.08 32.55 7.93
N PRO A 230 -2.60 33.63 7.31
CA PRO A 230 -2.25 33.97 5.92
C PRO A 230 -0.74 34.10 5.69
N GLU A 231 -0.01 34.65 6.66
CA GLU A 231 1.45 34.83 6.60
C GLU A 231 2.19 33.50 6.65
N GLU A 232 1.78 32.57 7.52
CA GLU A 232 2.34 31.22 7.62
C GLU A 232 2.05 30.42 6.36
N LEU A 233 0.83 30.53 5.83
CA LEU A 233 0.43 29.84 4.60
C LEU A 233 1.26 30.34 3.41
N GLU A 234 1.49 31.66 3.32
CA GLU A 234 2.33 32.25 2.27
C GLU A 234 3.78 31.77 2.36
N ALA A 235 4.35 31.69 3.57
CA ALA A 235 5.68 31.15 3.78
C ALA A 235 5.80 29.67 3.34
N ARG A 236 4.75 28.87 3.56
CA ARG A 236 4.69 27.48 3.10
C ARG A 236 4.58 27.37 1.57
N PHE A 237 3.81 28.22 0.92
CA PHE A 237 3.81 28.29 -0.56
C PHE A 237 5.16 28.69 -1.13
N ASP A 238 5.88 29.58 -0.47
CA ASP A 238 7.23 29.95 -0.87
C ASP A 238 8.21 28.79 -0.68
N ALA A 239 8.06 28.00 0.38
CA ALA A 239 8.84 26.80 0.61
C ALA A 239 8.64 25.73 -0.48
N ILE A 240 7.43 25.57 -1.02
CA ILE A 240 7.19 24.70 -2.19
C ILE A 240 8.06 25.15 -3.37
N GLY A 241 8.14 26.46 -3.64
CA GLY A 241 8.97 27.01 -4.70
C GLY A 241 10.48 26.77 -4.52
N ALA A 242 10.93 26.65 -3.29
CA ALA A 242 12.32 26.38 -2.93
C ALA A 242 12.67 24.89 -2.82
N ASN A 243 11.66 24.00 -2.84
CA ASN A 243 11.85 22.57 -2.69
C ASN A 243 12.57 21.96 -3.90
N ARG A 244 13.75 21.38 -3.66
CA ARG A 244 14.62 20.81 -4.70
C ARG A 244 14.08 19.50 -5.29
N ASP A 245 13.20 18.81 -4.58
CA ASP A 245 12.59 17.55 -5.03
C ASP A 245 11.53 17.78 -6.11
N ILE A 246 10.93 18.99 -6.17
CA ILE A 246 9.91 19.36 -7.14
C ILE A 246 10.35 20.50 -8.06
N ALA A 247 11.64 20.83 -8.09
CA ALA A 247 12.18 22.06 -8.67
C ALA A 247 11.86 22.26 -10.18
N LEU A 248 11.73 21.20 -10.97
CA LEU A 248 11.36 21.31 -12.41
C LEU A 248 9.99 21.96 -12.61
N ASN A 249 9.05 21.69 -11.71
CA ASN A 249 7.67 22.16 -11.81
C ASN A 249 7.29 23.09 -10.64
N SER A 250 8.24 23.46 -9.78
CA SER A 250 7.97 24.14 -8.52
C SER A 250 7.13 25.42 -8.66
N ASN A 251 7.44 26.26 -9.65
CA ASN A 251 6.67 27.49 -9.88
C ASN A 251 5.24 27.20 -10.33
N TYR A 252 5.04 26.20 -11.17
CA TYR A 252 3.71 25.80 -11.62
C TYR A 252 2.92 25.14 -10.50
N VAL A 253 3.53 24.21 -9.78
CA VAL A 253 2.92 23.53 -8.62
C VAL A 253 2.57 24.56 -7.54
N ARG A 254 3.47 25.49 -7.21
CA ARG A 254 3.21 26.60 -6.26
C ARG A 254 2.01 27.46 -6.68
N LEU A 255 1.90 27.78 -7.97
CA LEU A 255 0.77 28.54 -8.49
C LEU A 255 -0.55 27.77 -8.38
N LEU A 256 -0.54 26.48 -8.68
CA LEU A 256 -1.70 25.61 -8.55
C LEU A 256 -2.11 25.43 -7.09
N ALA A 257 -1.15 25.21 -6.20
CA ALA A 257 -1.39 25.06 -4.76
C ALA A 257 -2.09 26.28 -4.17
N ARG A 258 -1.68 27.50 -4.56
CA ARG A 258 -2.34 28.74 -4.14
C ARG A 258 -3.79 28.87 -4.66
N ARG A 259 -4.12 28.25 -5.78
CA ARG A 259 -5.45 28.33 -6.39
C ARG A 259 -6.40 27.22 -5.97
N ARG A 260 -5.83 26.08 -5.57
CA ARG A 260 -6.55 24.85 -5.25
C ARG A 260 -5.92 24.17 -4.05
N THR A 261 -5.81 24.91 -2.95
CA THR A 261 -5.03 24.52 -1.77
C THR A 261 -5.40 23.13 -1.27
N ALA A 262 -6.70 22.79 -1.22
CA ALA A 262 -7.15 21.47 -0.76
C ALA A 262 -6.58 20.28 -1.56
N PHE A 263 -6.20 20.50 -2.83
CA PHE A 263 -5.57 19.47 -3.67
C PHE A 263 -4.06 19.40 -3.51
N PHE A 264 -3.46 20.35 -2.80
CA PHE A 264 -2.02 20.44 -2.61
C PHE A 264 -1.63 20.58 -1.14
N ASP A 265 -2.57 20.35 -0.22
CA ASP A 265 -2.32 20.44 1.23
C ASP A 265 -1.10 19.62 1.64
N GLN A 266 -0.92 18.43 1.06
CA GLN A 266 0.26 17.58 1.33
C GLN A 266 1.61 18.28 1.07
N LEU A 267 1.68 19.18 0.09
CA LEU A 267 2.92 19.90 -0.22
C LEU A 267 3.25 20.97 0.83
N LEU A 268 2.25 21.40 1.58
CA LEU A 268 2.39 22.35 2.69
C LEU A 268 2.90 21.67 3.98
N HIS A 269 2.93 20.31 3.99
CA HIS A 269 3.29 19.48 5.13
C HIS A 269 4.41 18.47 4.77
N PRO A 270 5.65 18.93 4.44
CA PRO A 270 6.75 18.05 4.06
C PRO A 270 7.29 17.19 5.22
N GLU A 271 6.97 17.56 6.46
CA GLU A 271 7.29 16.80 7.66
C GLU A 271 6.05 16.08 8.19
N ASN A 272 6.27 15.01 8.95
CA ASN A 272 5.21 14.19 9.55
C ASN A 272 4.61 14.90 10.78
N ASP A 273 3.90 16.00 10.53
CA ASP A 273 3.28 16.88 11.52
C ASP A 273 1.84 16.48 11.89
N ASP A 274 1.14 17.36 12.62
CA ASP A 274 -0.24 17.15 13.07
C ASP A 274 -1.26 16.98 11.93
N PHE A 275 -0.98 17.50 10.74
CA PHE A 275 -1.81 17.27 9.56
C PHE A 275 -1.84 15.78 9.20
N TRP A 276 -0.68 15.13 9.23
CA TRP A 276 -0.56 13.70 8.96
C TRP A 276 -1.02 12.84 10.14
N ALA A 277 -0.83 13.28 11.39
CA ALA A 277 -1.31 12.57 12.56
C ALA A 277 -2.83 12.33 12.51
N ARG A 278 -3.61 13.28 11.98
CA ARG A 278 -5.05 13.12 11.77
C ARG A 278 -5.38 12.07 10.70
N ARG A 279 -4.45 11.83 9.76
CA ARG A 279 -4.50 10.90 8.62
C ARG A 279 -3.73 9.62 8.86
N ARG A 280 -3.51 9.27 10.13
CA ARG A 280 -2.83 8.06 10.57
C ARG A 280 -3.79 7.19 11.36
N SER A 281 -4.31 6.13 10.72
CA SER A 281 -5.28 5.24 11.37
C SER A 281 -4.62 4.28 12.34
N ARG A 282 -3.33 3.94 12.18
CA ARG A 282 -2.59 3.06 13.09
C ARG A 282 -2.58 3.57 14.54
N ASP A 283 -2.58 4.87 14.75
CA ASP A 283 -2.60 5.45 16.10
C ASP A 283 -3.98 5.34 16.78
N LYS A 284 -5.02 4.98 16.01
CA LYS A 284 -6.42 4.92 16.43
C LYS A 284 -7.00 3.51 16.45
N VAL A 285 -6.20 2.47 16.16
CA VAL A 285 -6.68 1.09 16.02
C VAL A 285 -7.30 0.55 17.31
N HIS A 286 -6.93 1.06 18.48
CA HIS A 286 -7.52 0.72 19.77
C HIS A 286 -9.02 1.06 19.86
N ASN A 287 -9.51 1.96 19.00
CA ASN A 287 -10.93 2.31 18.89
C ASN A 287 -11.71 1.34 17.98
N ILE A 288 -11.05 0.55 17.14
CA ILE A 288 -11.71 -0.42 16.28
C ILE A 288 -12.28 -1.55 17.12
N LYS A 289 -13.59 -1.81 16.96
CA LYS A 289 -14.33 -2.80 17.76
C LYS A 289 -14.88 -3.96 16.92
N VAL A 290 -14.55 -4.00 15.66
CA VAL A 290 -15.06 -4.97 14.68
C VAL A 290 -13.92 -5.84 14.14
N PRO A 291 -14.23 -7.07 13.70
CA PRO A 291 -13.26 -7.93 13.06
C PRO A 291 -12.57 -7.27 11.85
N VAL A 292 -11.26 -7.48 11.72
CA VAL A 292 -10.41 -6.90 10.68
C VAL A 292 -9.74 -8.00 9.88
N TYR A 293 -9.97 -8.04 8.57
CA TYR A 293 -9.17 -8.84 7.66
C TYR A 293 -8.35 -7.92 6.77
N THR A 294 -7.12 -7.68 7.15
CA THR A 294 -6.22 -6.82 6.39
C THR A 294 -5.51 -7.62 5.31
N ALA A 295 -5.45 -7.09 4.09
CA ALA A 295 -4.83 -7.82 3.00
C ALA A 295 -4.07 -6.90 2.02
N SER A 296 -3.07 -7.46 1.37
CA SER A 296 -2.31 -6.81 0.29
C SER A 296 -1.82 -7.87 -0.71
N CYS A 297 -1.11 -7.44 -1.73
CA CYS A 297 -0.34 -8.31 -2.61
C CYS A 297 1.15 -7.90 -2.60
N TRP A 298 2.01 -8.68 -3.26
CA TRP A 298 3.42 -8.31 -3.39
C TRP A 298 3.56 -7.13 -4.35
N ILE A 299 3.53 -5.91 -3.80
CA ILE A 299 3.78 -4.67 -4.54
C ILE A 299 5.20 -4.21 -4.22
N PRO A 300 6.12 -4.26 -5.19
CA PRO A 300 7.55 -4.04 -4.91
C PRO A 300 7.90 -2.62 -4.46
N PHE A 301 7.01 -1.62 -4.64
CA PHE A 301 7.29 -0.21 -4.46
C PHE A 301 6.36 0.51 -3.49
N PHE A 302 5.40 -0.20 -2.85
CA PHE A 302 4.46 0.41 -1.89
C PHE A 302 4.65 -0.15 -0.49
N LYS A 303 5.73 0.26 0.19
CA LYS A 303 6.00 -0.14 1.57
C LYS A 303 4.83 0.11 2.53
N PRO A 304 4.14 1.28 2.49
CA PRO A 304 3.06 1.55 3.44
C PRO A 304 1.88 0.58 3.39
N PHE A 305 1.57 0.02 2.23
CA PHE A 305 0.47 -0.95 2.10
C PHE A 305 0.82 -2.30 2.74
N MET A 306 2.05 -2.77 2.51
CA MET A 306 2.54 -3.98 3.14
C MET A 306 2.74 -3.81 4.65
N GLN A 307 3.23 -2.64 5.06
CA GLN A 307 3.45 -2.34 6.48
C GLN A 307 2.13 -2.36 7.26
N ALA A 308 1.06 -1.80 6.70
CA ALA A 308 -0.26 -1.75 7.34
C ALA A 308 -0.81 -3.15 7.67
N VAL A 309 -0.52 -4.16 6.83
CA VAL A 309 -0.92 -5.55 7.10
C VAL A 309 -0.28 -6.07 8.38
N TRP A 310 1.01 -5.82 8.54
CA TRP A 310 1.78 -6.30 9.69
C TRP A 310 1.55 -5.46 10.95
N ASP A 311 1.32 -4.16 10.80
CA ASP A 311 0.94 -3.28 11.90
C ASP A 311 -0.39 -3.74 12.51
N ASP A 312 -1.44 -3.92 11.68
CA ASP A 312 -2.75 -4.38 12.15
C ASP A 312 -2.66 -5.75 12.86
N LEU A 313 -1.86 -6.67 12.30
CA LEU A 313 -1.70 -8.01 12.87
C LEU A 313 -1.01 -7.97 14.24
N ASN A 314 0.06 -7.18 14.35
CA ASN A 314 0.95 -7.18 15.51
C ASN A 314 0.56 -6.17 16.60
N ASP A 315 -0.33 -5.21 16.30
CA ASP A 315 -0.74 -4.23 17.29
C ASP A 315 -1.56 -4.91 18.42
N PRO A 316 -1.05 -4.91 19.66
CA PRO A 316 -1.76 -5.52 20.77
C PRO A 316 -3.01 -4.72 21.20
N THR A 317 -3.12 -3.45 20.81
CA THR A 317 -4.26 -2.61 21.14
C THR A 317 -5.44 -2.84 20.18
N LEU A 318 -5.20 -3.39 19.00
CA LEU A 318 -6.23 -3.92 18.10
C LEU A 318 -6.72 -5.28 18.61
N ASN A 319 -7.51 -5.24 19.68
CA ASN A 319 -7.99 -6.44 20.37
C ASN A 319 -9.34 -6.92 19.81
N VAL A 320 -9.33 -7.36 18.55
CA VAL A 320 -10.48 -7.90 17.82
C VAL A 320 -10.07 -9.17 17.06
N PRO A 321 -11.02 -10.02 16.61
CA PRO A 321 -10.68 -11.06 15.64
C PRO A 321 -10.02 -10.47 14.41
N LYS A 322 -8.82 -10.95 14.07
CA LYS A 322 -8.06 -10.40 12.95
C LYS A 322 -7.37 -11.45 12.12
N LYS A 323 -7.29 -11.20 10.83
CA LYS A 323 -6.57 -12.01 9.84
C LYS A 323 -5.75 -11.12 8.93
N ALA A 324 -4.70 -11.70 8.37
CA ALA A 324 -3.83 -11.06 7.40
C ALA A 324 -3.63 -11.95 6.18
N ALA A 325 -3.64 -11.36 4.98
CA ALA A 325 -3.29 -12.08 3.77
C ALA A 325 -2.35 -11.28 2.87
N ILE A 326 -1.35 -11.98 2.31
CA ILE A 326 -0.59 -11.46 1.18
C ILE A 326 -0.84 -12.37 0.00
N PHE A 327 -1.51 -11.83 -1.00
CA PHE A 327 -1.80 -12.52 -2.25
C PHE A 327 -0.61 -12.50 -3.21
N GLY A 328 -0.76 -13.10 -4.38
CA GLY A 328 0.30 -13.19 -5.37
C GLY A 328 0.89 -11.85 -5.81
N HIS A 329 1.88 -11.90 -6.68
CA HIS A 329 2.51 -10.70 -7.22
C HIS A 329 1.52 -9.95 -8.11
N HIS A 330 1.14 -8.75 -7.70
CA HIS A 330 0.28 -7.86 -8.44
C HIS A 330 0.83 -6.44 -8.45
N ILE A 331 0.40 -5.71 -9.45
CA ILE A 331 0.50 -4.26 -9.51
C ILE A 331 -0.88 -3.74 -9.14
N HIS A 332 -0.94 -2.87 -8.15
CA HIS A 332 -2.14 -2.15 -7.74
C HIS A 332 -3.00 -1.74 -8.94
N THR A 333 -4.28 -2.00 -8.93
CA THR A 333 -5.23 -1.71 -10.03
C THR A 333 -4.90 -2.30 -11.40
N GLN A 334 -3.78 -2.98 -11.58
CA GLN A 334 -3.48 -3.69 -12.82
C GLN A 334 -3.96 -5.14 -12.71
N LEU A 335 -4.70 -5.53 -13.69
CA LEU A 335 -5.33 -6.83 -13.83
C LEU A 335 -4.33 -7.90 -14.25
N PRO A 336 -4.47 -9.14 -13.73
CA PRO A 336 -5.56 -9.61 -12.89
C PRO A 336 -5.25 -9.48 -11.40
N GLY A 337 -6.21 -8.95 -10.64
CA GLY A 337 -6.21 -9.15 -9.19
C GLY A 337 -6.25 -10.66 -8.88
N PRO A 338 -5.88 -11.07 -7.65
CA PRO A 338 -5.96 -12.47 -7.30
C PRO A 338 -7.41 -12.94 -7.44
N PRO A 339 -7.66 -14.00 -8.24
CA PRO A 339 -9.03 -14.45 -8.52
C PRO A 339 -9.81 -14.76 -7.26
N GLU A 340 -9.12 -15.12 -6.20
CA GLU A 340 -9.71 -15.49 -4.93
C GLU A 340 -10.16 -14.32 -4.07
N LEU A 341 -9.75 -13.09 -4.36
CA LEU A 341 -9.98 -11.95 -3.46
C LEU A 341 -11.45 -11.72 -3.15
N LYS A 342 -12.33 -11.69 -4.17
CA LYS A 342 -13.75 -11.49 -3.94
C LYS A 342 -14.43 -12.65 -3.18
N TYR A 343 -13.94 -13.87 -3.38
CA TYR A 343 -14.42 -15.03 -2.63
C TYR A 343 -13.90 -15.03 -1.20
N GLU A 344 -12.68 -14.57 -0.97
CA GLU A 344 -12.13 -14.43 0.37
C GLU A 344 -12.88 -13.35 1.15
N ALA A 345 -13.20 -12.22 0.51
CA ALA A 345 -14.07 -11.20 1.07
C ALA A 345 -15.50 -11.74 1.33
N LEU A 346 -16.05 -12.55 0.41
CA LEU A 346 -17.35 -13.20 0.62
C LEU A 346 -17.33 -14.16 1.81
N ARG A 347 -16.27 -14.99 1.97
CA ARG A 347 -16.08 -15.86 3.15
C ARG A 347 -16.10 -15.05 4.45
N TRP A 348 -15.40 -13.92 4.45
CA TRP A 348 -15.33 -13.01 5.59
C TRP A 348 -16.68 -12.43 5.95
N TYR A 349 -17.39 -11.87 4.98
CA TYR A 349 -18.70 -11.24 5.20
C TYR A 349 -19.83 -12.25 5.45
N ASP A 350 -19.84 -13.40 4.78
CA ASP A 350 -20.80 -14.46 5.08
C ASP A 350 -20.66 -14.94 6.53
N HIS A 351 -19.42 -15.05 7.04
CA HIS A 351 -19.19 -15.43 8.43
C HIS A 351 -19.71 -14.36 9.41
N TRP A 352 -19.26 -13.12 9.29
CA TRP A 352 -19.56 -12.07 10.28
C TRP A 352 -20.95 -11.45 10.14
N MET A 353 -21.47 -11.35 8.95
CA MET A 353 -22.71 -10.64 8.68
C MET A 353 -23.91 -11.57 8.54
N LYS A 354 -23.71 -12.79 8.02
CA LYS A 354 -24.79 -13.78 7.84
C LYS A 354 -24.72 -14.95 8.82
N GLY A 355 -23.62 -15.11 9.56
CA GLY A 355 -23.44 -16.20 10.52
C GLY A 355 -23.20 -17.56 9.85
N VAL A 356 -22.72 -17.55 8.62
CA VAL A 356 -22.35 -18.79 7.92
C VAL A 356 -21.04 -19.31 8.49
N ASP A 357 -21.00 -20.60 8.81
CA ASP A 357 -19.74 -21.24 9.16
C ASP A 357 -18.89 -21.48 7.91
N THR A 358 -18.01 -20.55 7.61
CA THR A 358 -17.11 -20.60 6.44
C THR A 358 -15.76 -21.22 6.78
N GLY A 359 -15.51 -21.59 8.03
CA GLY A 359 -14.22 -22.11 8.50
C GLY A 359 -13.08 -21.08 8.46
N ILE A 360 -13.37 -19.81 8.14
CA ILE A 360 -12.32 -18.78 7.94
C ILE A 360 -11.57 -18.48 9.24
N MET A 361 -12.23 -18.60 10.39
CA MET A 361 -11.62 -18.35 11.71
C MET A 361 -10.90 -19.57 12.30
N ASP A 362 -11.05 -20.76 11.70
CA ASP A 362 -10.35 -21.97 12.11
C ASP A 362 -8.95 -22.07 11.45
N GLU A 363 -8.71 -21.28 10.42
CA GLU A 363 -7.43 -21.19 9.74
C GLU A 363 -6.44 -20.32 10.54
N PRO A 364 -5.13 -20.58 10.43
CA PRO A 364 -4.12 -19.68 11.02
C PRO A 364 -4.32 -18.23 10.57
N PRO A 365 -3.89 -17.26 11.38
CA PRO A 365 -4.22 -15.85 11.15
C PRO A 365 -3.59 -15.25 9.88
N ILE A 366 -2.52 -15.84 9.36
CA ILE A 366 -1.79 -15.31 8.20
C ILE A 366 -1.89 -16.28 7.04
N ARG A 367 -2.33 -15.78 5.88
CA ARG A 367 -2.24 -16.46 4.59
C ARG A 367 -1.20 -15.77 3.73
N LEU A 368 -0.10 -16.46 3.41
CA LEU A 368 1.06 -15.89 2.75
C LEU A 368 1.32 -16.58 1.41
N PHE A 369 1.38 -15.80 0.32
CA PHE A 369 1.85 -16.30 -0.97
C PHE A 369 3.38 -16.24 -1.04
N VAL A 370 4.03 -17.36 -1.29
CA VAL A 370 5.47 -17.47 -1.41
C VAL A 370 5.87 -17.44 -2.88
N MET A 371 6.47 -16.33 -3.31
CA MET A 371 6.97 -16.16 -4.68
C MET A 371 8.13 -17.13 -4.98
N GLY A 372 8.44 -17.34 -6.26
CA GLY A 372 9.45 -18.29 -6.72
C GLY A 372 8.90 -19.72 -6.82
N ILE A 373 8.30 -20.25 -5.76
CA ILE A 373 7.54 -21.52 -5.79
C ILE A 373 6.05 -21.32 -6.09
N ASN A 374 5.55 -20.07 -5.97
CA ASN A 374 4.18 -19.67 -6.27
C ASN A 374 3.14 -20.51 -5.52
N GLN A 375 3.29 -20.63 -4.20
CA GLN A 375 2.40 -21.39 -3.34
C GLN A 375 1.94 -20.56 -2.16
N TYR A 376 0.69 -20.80 -1.72
CA TYR A 376 0.21 -20.28 -0.45
C TYR A 376 0.64 -21.16 0.71
N ARG A 377 0.92 -20.52 1.84
CA ARG A 377 1.10 -21.18 3.11
C ARG A 377 0.45 -20.37 4.23
N TYR A 378 0.10 -21.03 5.32
CA TYR A 378 -0.41 -20.40 6.51
C TYR A 378 0.68 -20.22 7.55
N GLU A 379 0.63 -19.11 8.29
CA GLU A 379 1.56 -18.75 9.34
C GLU A 379 0.81 -18.25 10.59
N HIS A 380 1.44 -18.42 11.75
CA HIS A 380 0.81 -18.04 13.03
C HIS A 380 1.28 -16.67 13.55
N GLU A 381 2.40 -16.17 13.04
CA GLU A 381 3.07 -14.97 13.55
C GLU A 381 3.88 -14.26 12.47
N TRP A 382 4.20 -13.00 12.70
CA TRP A 382 5.06 -12.20 11.85
C TRP A 382 5.90 -11.19 12.66
N PRO A 383 7.24 -11.03 12.42
CA PRO A 383 8.07 -11.91 11.60
C PRO A 383 8.08 -13.36 12.11
N LEU A 384 8.42 -14.31 11.24
CA LEU A 384 8.40 -15.73 11.60
C LEU A 384 9.45 -16.02 12.67
N ALA A 385 9.09 -16.71 13.77
CA ALA A 385 10.02 -17.04 14.86
C ALA A 385 11.24 -17.88 14.40
N ARG A 386 11.06 -18.66 13.31
CA ARG A 386 12.15 -19.47 12.71
C ARG A 386 13.10 -18.68 11.83
N THR A 387 12.91 -17.35 11.69
CA THR A 387 13.77 -16.49 10.87
C THR A 387 15.21 -16.48 11.41
N GLN A 388 16.15 -16.71 10.51
CA GLN A 388 17.59 -16.54 10.75
C GLN A 388 18.05 -15.22 10.13
N TRP A 389 18.21 -14.21 10.97
CA TRP A 389 18.67 -12.89 10.56
C TRP A 389 20.11 -12.97 10.07
N THR A 390 20.32 -12.82 8.77
CA THR A 390 21.61 -13.01 8.11
C THR A 390 22.11 -11.71 7.54
N LYS A 391 23.35 -11.32 7.86
CA LYS A 391 24.03 -10.17 7.26
C LYS A 391 24.74 -10.59 5.99
N LEU A 392 24.46 -9.86 4.91
CA LEU A 392 25.18 -9.96 3.65
C LEU A 392 25.92 -8.65 3.41
N TYR A 393 27.22 -8.67 3.60
CA TYR A 393 28.06 -7.48 3.51
C TYR A 393 28.36 -7.10 2.08
N LEU A 394 28.33 -5.79 1.79
CA LEU A 394 28.81 -5.25 0.53
C LEU A 394 30.31 -5.45 0.43
N ARG A 395 30.78 -5.95 -0.71
CA ARG A 395 32.17 -6.29 -0.94
C ARG A 395 32.68 -5.69 -2.25
N PRO A 396 34.01 -5.54 -2.43
CA PRO A 396 34.59 -5.15 -3.70
C PRO A 396 34.07 -6.00 -4.87
N PHE A 397 34.10 -5.41 -6.06
CA PHE A 397 33.66 -6.03 -7.31
C PHE A 397 32.17 -6.41 -7.34
N GLY A 398 31.32 -5.69 -6.59
CA GLY A 398 29.88 -5.90 -6.61
C GLY A 398 29.42 -7.21 -5.98
N ALA A 399 30.12 -7.73 -4.98
CA ALA A 399 29.74 -8.96 -4.30
C ALA A 399 28.95 -8.71 -3.01
N LEU A 400 28.01 -9.61 -2.68
CA LEU A 400 27.39 -9.76 -1.37
C LEU A 400 27.93 -11.03 -0.70
N ALA A 401 28.44 -10.91 0.52
CA ALA A 401 29.08 -12.04 1.22
C ALA A 401 28.74 -12.05 2.72
N PRO A 402 28.80 -13.24 3.39
CA PRO A 402 28.47 -13.35 4.81
C PRO A 402 29.52 -12.73 5.75
N LEU A 403 30.72 -12.42 5.25
CA LEU A 403 31.80 -11.83 6.03
C LEU A 403 32.11 -10.40 5.55
N PRO A 404 32.38 -9.46 6.47
CA PRO A 404 32.73 -8.09 6.12
C PRO A 404 34.09 -7.99 5.42
N GLU A 405 34.34 -6.85 4.77
CA GLU A 405 35.67 -6.53 4.21
C GLU A 405 36.66 -6.35 5.38
N PRO A 406 37.78 -7.09 5.40
CA PRO A 406 38.74 -7.01 6.50
C PRO A 406 39.73 -5.85 6.37
N THR A 407 39.76 -5.17 5.23
CA THR A 407 40.75 -4.13 4.90
C THR A 407 40.09 -2.77 4.65
N ASP A 408 40.94 -1.76 4.61
CA ASP A 408 40.53 -0.44 4.16
C ASP A 408 40.37 -0.47 2.62
N ALA A 409 39.12 -0.43 2.17
CA ALA A 409 38.78 -0.46 0.75
C ALA A 409 38.24 0.91 0.32
N GLU A 410 38.64 1.36 -0.86
CA GLU A 410 38.11 2.58 -1.44
C GLU A 410 36.58 2.48 -1.61
N PRO A 411 35.82 3.54 -1.27
CA PRO A 411 34.38 3.54 -1.43
C PRO A 411 33.97 3.45 -2.91
N ASP A 412 32.83 2.83 -3.18
CA ASP A 412 32.27 2.80 -4.52
C ASP A 412 31.63 4.16 -4.86
N PRO A 413 31.99 4.76 -6.01
CA PRO A 413 31.40 6.01 -6.45
C PRO A 413 30.02 5.81 -7.06
N LEU A 414 29.10 6.74 -6.78
CA LEU A 414 27.80 6.82 -7.42
C LEU A 414 27.49 8.30 -7.71
N VAL A 415 26.94 8.60 -8.87
CA VAL A 415 26.65 9.97 -9.28
C VAL A 415 25.17 10.13 -9.61
N HIS A 416 24.51 11.06 -8.95
CA HIS A 416 23.20 11.52 -9.36
C HIS A 416 23.33 12.62 -10.40
N ARG A 417 22.81 12.36 -11.61
CA ARG A 417 22.69 13.37 -12.66
C ARG A 417 21.23 13.79 -12.77
N PRO A 418 20.91 15.08 -12.51
CA PRO A 418 19.55 15.58 -12.69
C PRO A 418 19.03 15.31 -14.11
N PRO A 419 17.73 15.00 -14.29
CA PRO A 419 17.13 14.72 -15.59
C PRO A 419 17.33 15.82 -16.64
N ILE A 420 17.49 17.05 -16.18
CA ILE A 420 17.76 18.20 -17.08
C ILE A 420 19.17 18.19 -17.66
N ILE A 421 20.11 17.46 -17.02
CA ILE A 421 21.51 17.36 -17.47
C ILE A 421 21.71 16.10 -18.31
N SER A 422 21.14 14.98 -17.88
CA SER A 422 21.34 13.68 -18.51
C SER A 422 20.16 12.74 -18.30
N THR A 423 19.89 11.89 -19.26
CA THR A 423 18.97 10.76 -19.15
C THR A 423 19.67 9.50 -18.60
N GLU A 424 21.00 9.51 -18.51
CA GLU A 424 21.76 8.41 -17.91
C GLU A 424 21.43 8.30 -16.40
N ARG A 425 21.31 7.06 -15.93
CA ARG A 425 21.03 6.73 -14.53
C ARG A 425 22.13 5.81 -14.03
N ASP A 426 22.92 6.31 -13.09
CA ASP A 426 23.94 5.50 -12.44
C ASP A 426 23.32 4.62 -11.37
N SER A 427 23.84 3.42 -11.22
CA SER A 427 23.59 2.54 -10.09
C SER A 427 24.81 1.71 -9.77
N VAL A 428 24.94 1.33 -8.50
CA VAL A 428 25.94 0.37 -8.03
C VAL A 428 25.21 -0.92 -7.65
N ARG A 429 25.75 -2.06 -8.06
CA ARG A 429 25.12 -3.37 -7.88
C ARG A 429 26.02 -4.31 -7.10
N TYR A 430 25.40 -5.08 -6.20
CA TYR A 430 26.04 -6.12 -5.41
C TYR A 430 25.18 -7.38 -5.47
N ALA A 431 25.78 -8.53 -5.74
CA ALA A 431 25.05 -9.78 -5.87
C ALA A 431 25.71 -10.92 -5.06
N THR A 432 24.87 -11.83 -4.59
CA THR A 432 25.34 -13.09 -4.01
C THR A 432 25.95 -13.98 -5.10
N PRO A 433 26.78 -14.95 -4.76
CA PRO A 433 27.00 -16.11 -5.63
C PRO A 433 25.65 -16.76 -5.99
N PRO A 434 25.60 -17.53 -7.09
CA PRO A 434 24.42 -18.34 -7.40
C PRO A 434 24.05 -19.23 -6.22
N MET A 435 22.77 -19.29 -5.87
CA MET A 435 22.27 -20.18 -4.82
C MET A 435 22.58 -21.63 -5.20
N SER A 436 23.18 -22.38 -4.30
CA SER A 436 23.48 -23.80 -4.50
C SER A 436 22.31 -24.74 -4.19
N ALA A 437 21.36 -24.26 -3.41
CA ALA A 437 20.14 -24.96 -3.02
C ALA A 437 18.97 -23.97 -2.93
N PRO A 438 17.72 -24.43 -2.95
CA PRO A 438 16.57 -23.56 -2.70
C PRO A 438 16.77 -22.78 -1.41
N THR A 439 16.69 -21.43 -1.49
CA THR A 439 16.93 -20.54 -0.36
C THR A 439 15.75 -19.59 -0.22
N GLU A 440 15.06 -19.66 0.90
CA GLU A 440 13.91 -18.82 1.17
C GLU A 440 14.33 -17.57 1.95
N ILE A 441 13.89 -16.39 1.46
CA ILE A 441 13.95 -15.12 2.17
C ILE A 441 12.51 -14.65 2.35
N THR A 442 12.03 -14.66 3.61
CA THR A 442 10.66 -14.30 3.97
C THR A 442 10.66 -13.39 5.20
N GLY A 443 10.31 -12.14 5.02
CA GLY A 443 10.28 -11.13 6.09
C GLY A 443 10.72 -9.75 5.64
N PRO A 444 10.89 -8.82 6.59
CA PRO A 444 11.45 -7.49 6.34
C PRO A 444 12.95 -7.53 6.04
N VAL A 445 13.38 -6.66 5.15
CA VAL A 445 14.81 -6.52 4.76
C VAL A 445 15.26 -5.10 5.06
N VAL A 446 16.51 -4.92 5.48
CA VAL A 446 17.11 -3.60 5.76
C VAL A 446 18.50 -3.51 5.13
N LEU A 447 18.74 -2.42 4.41
CA LEU A 447 20.09 -2.03 4.01
C LEU A 447 20.66 -1.08 5.06
N ASN A 448 21.70 -1.51 5.75
CA ASN A 448 22.54 -0.67 6.60
C ASN A 448 23.71 -0.14 5.75
N LEU A 449 23.61 1.11 5.31
CA LEU A 449 24.53 1.73 4.38
C LEU A 449 25.34 2.84 5.07
N HIS A 450 26.65 2.85 4.88
CA HIS A 450 27.52 3.98 5.23
C HIS A 450 27.87 4.73 3.96
N ALA A 451 27.59 6.04 3.93
CA ALA A 451 27.86 6.85 2.75
C ALA A 451 28.22 8.29 3.13
N ALA A 452 29.03 8.93 2.29
CA ALA A 452 29.26 10.36 2.31
C ALA A 452 28.73 11.01 1.03
N LEU A 453 28.26 12.24 1.13
CA LEU A 453 27.68 13.05 0.07
C LEU A 453 28.48 14.34 -0.08
N ASP A 454 28.52 14.93 -1.27
CA ASP A 454 29.07 16.29 -1.49
C ASP A 454 28.00 17.38 -1.38
N GLN A 455 26.75 17.01 -1.14
CA GLN A 455 25.60 17.89 -0.95
C GLN A 455 24.99 17.72 0.44
N PRO A 456 24.28 18.72 0.96
CA PRO A 456 23.68 18.65 2.30
C PRO A 456 22.48 17.70 2.38
N ASP A 457 21.95 17.27 1.24
CA ASP A 457 20.84 16.31 1.17
C ASP A 457 20.85 15.56 -0.15
N ALA A 458 20.33 14.32 -0.15
CA ALA A 458 20.24 13.47 -1.32
C ALA A 458 19.26 12.32 -1.08
N THR A 459 18.90 11.60 -2.15
CA THR A 459 18.00 10.45 -2.08
C THR A 459 18.75 9.16 -2.35
N PHE A 460 18.51 8.15 -1.52
CA PHE A 460 18.91 6.76 -1.76
C PHE A 460 17.70 5.95 -2.18
N ILE A 461 17.83 5.21 -3.28
CA ILE A 461 16.86 4.23 -3.75
C ILE A 461 17.56 2.88 -3.82
N ALA A 462 17.18 1.98 -2.95
CA ALA A 462 17.72 0.63 -2.93
C ALA A 462 16.70 -0.35 -3.49
N LYS A 463 17.11 -1.25 -4.38
CA LYS A 463 16.23 -2.23 -5.04
C LYS A 463 16.77 -3.62 -4.85
N LEU A 464 15.89 -4.56 -4.58
CA LEU A 464 16.24 -5.98 -4.54
C LEU A 464 15.65 -6.71 -5.74
N TRP A 465 16.48 -7.59 -6.30
CA TRP A 465 16.15 -8.36 -7.49
C TRP A 465 16.46 -9.84 -7.26
N ALA A 466 15.60 -10.70 -7.78
CA ALA A 466 15.97 -12.07 -8.06
C ALA A 466 16.52 -12.13 -9.50
N VAL A 467 17.76 -12.61 -9.66
CA VAL A 467 18.42 -12.67 -10.95
C VAL A 467 18.61 -14.14 -11.33
N GLY A 468 18.01 -14.53 -12.46
CA GLY A 468 18.09 -15.86 -12.99
C GLY A 468 19.43 -16.18 -13.65
N PRO A 469 19.70 -17.47 -13.94
CA PRO A 469 20.95 -17.92 -14.59
C PRO A 469 21.20 -17.27 -15.96
N GLY A 470 20.16 -16.90 -16.68
CA GLY A 470 20.23 -16.21 -17.97
C GLY A 470 20.42 -14.70 -17.85
N GLY A 471 20.43 -14.14 -16.65
CA GLY A 471 20.53 -12.71 -16.38
C GLY A 471 19.18 -11.98 -16.35
N GLU A 472 18.06 -12.69 -16.47
CA GLU A 472 16.72 -12.16 -16.30
C GLU A 472 16.54 -11.66 -14.87
N ARG A 473 15.94 -10.47 -14.72
CA ARG A 473 15.78 -9.81 -13.41
C ARG A 473 14.30 -9.74 -13.05
N PHE A 474 13.96 -10.27 -11.89
CA PHE A 474 12.62 -10.15 -11.30
C PHE A 474 12.68 -9.22 -10.08
N PRO A 475 11.88 -8.14 -10.05
CA PRO A 475 11.91 -7.19 -8.96
C PRO A 475 11.24 -7.77 -7.71
N LEU A 476 11.92 -7.65 -6.58
CA LEU A 476 11.40 -8.10 -5.28
C LEU A 476 10.81 -6.94 -4.49
N CYS A 477 11.59 -5.89 -4.26
CA CYS A 477 11.14 -4.71 -3.54
C CYS A 477 12.08 -3.51 -3.70
N ARG A 478 11.60 -2.33 -3.27
CA ARG A 478 12.34 -1.07 -3.27
C ARG A 478 12.23 -0.38 -1.91
N GLY A 479 13.35 0.08 -1.37
CA GLY A 479 13.40 0.98 -0.22
C GLY A 479 13.89 2.35 -0.63
N VAL A 480 13.37 3.39 0.00
CA VAL A 480 13.72 4.79 -0.25
C VAL A 480 14.07 5.48 1.06
N LEU A 481 15.11 6.32 1.05
CA LEU A 481 15.42 7.19 2.18
C LEU A 481 16.10 8.47 1.70
N LYS A 482 15.61 9.59 2.17
CA LYS A 482 16.25 10.89 2.03
C LYS A 482 17.33 11.06 3.11
N ALA A 483 18.50 11.53 2.74
CA ALA A 483 19.66 11.60 3.63
C ALA A 483 19.39 12.45 4.89
N SER A 484 18.66 13.56 4.74
CA SER A 484 18.28 14.42 5.86
C SER A 484 17.29 13.76 6.83
N HIS A 485 16.58 12.70 6.42
CA HIS A 485 15.61 11.96 7.23
C HIS A 485 16.19 10.68 7.85
N ARG A 486 17.52 10.55 7.97
CA ARG A 486 18.21 9.36 8.47
C ARG A 486 18.00 9.06 9.96
N ALA A 487 17.54 10.04 10.74
CA ALA A 487 17.28 9.84 12.16
C ALA A 487 16.32 8.68 12.41
N LEU A 488 16.61 7.90 13.43
CA LEU A 488 15.76 6.79 13.86
C LEU A 488 15.00 7.17 15.14
N ASP A 489 13.80 6.65 15.25
CA ASP A 489 13.11 6.54 16.52
C ASP A 489 13.70 5.35 17.27
N GLU A 490 14.57 5.61 18.23
CA GLU A 490 15.30 4.57 19.00
C GLU A 490 14.36 3.71 19.87
N GLU A 491 13.18 4.23 20.23
CA GLU A 491 12.23 3.52 21.08
C GLU A 491 11.46 2.44 20.30
N THR A 492 11.10 2.75 19.06
CA THR A 492 10.25 1.88 18.25
C THR A 492 11.00 1.10 17.17
N SER A 493 12.23 1.53 16.83
CA SER A 493 13.05 0.84 15.84
C SER A 493 13.57 -0.51 16.33
N THR A 494 13.65 -1.45 15.41
CA THR A 494 14.37 -2.71 15.58
C THR A 494 15.39 -2.89 14.45
N PRO A 495 16.38 -3.79 14.58
CA PRO A 495 17.36 -4.01 13.52
C PRO A 495 16.75 -4.37 12.16
N TRP A 496 15.56 -4.96 12.16
CA TRP A 496 14.83 -5.40 10.97
C TRP A 496 13.66 -4.49 10.58
N ASN A 497 13.35 -3.48 11.39
CA ASN A 497 12.31 -2.48 11.11
C ASN A 497 12.77 -1.10 11.59
N PRO A 498 13.61 -0.38 10.82
CA PRO A 498 13.99 0.99 11.14
C PRO A 498 12.78 1.91 10.98
N VAL A 499 12.49 2.68 12.01
CA VAL A 499 11.41 3.68 12.04
C VAL A 499 12.03 5.07 12.00
N HIS A 500 11.72 5.81 10.95
CA HIS A 500 12.14 7.21 10.80
C HIS A 500 10.97 8.12 11.19
N PRO A 501 11.14 9.05 12.15
CA PRO A 501 10.05 9.92 12.58
C PRO A 501 9.64 10.94 11.52
N HIS A 502 10.54 11.27 10.60
CA HIS A 502 10.34 12.25 9.53
C HIS A 502 9.94 13.65 10.01
N VAL A 503 10.40 14.02 11.20
CA VAL A 503 10.28 15.36 11.77
C VAL A 503 11.66 15.96 11.96
N ASN A 504 11.79 17.29 11.83
CA ASN A 504 13.04 18.01 11.97
C ASN A 504 14.20 17.40 11.14
N PRO A 505 14.07 17.30 9.82
CA PRO A 505 15.10 16.69 8.98
C PRO A 505 16.44 17.40 9.15
N GLN A 506 17.51 16.61 9.29
CA GLN A 506 18.86 17.11 9.57
C GLN A 506 19.73 17.00 8.32
N PRO A 507 20.08 18.10 7.65
CA PRO A 507 21.04 18.09 6.56
C PRO A 507 22.34 17.37 6.96
N VAL A 508 22.97 16.70 6.01
CA VAL A 508 24.28 16.09 6.25
C VAL A 508 25.40 17.10 6.03
N VAL A 509 26.51 16.94 6.72
CA VAL A 509 27.73 17.72 6.45
C VAL A 509 28.41 17.10 5.22
N PRO A 510 28.65 17.87 4.14
CA PRO A 510 29.29 17.34 2.94
C PRO A 510 30.65 16.69 3.25
N GLY A 511 30.86 15.49 2.77
CA GLY A 511 32.06 14.68 2.96
C GLY A 511 32.10 13.87 4.26
N GLU A 512 31.18 14.07 5.18
CA GLU A 512 31.07 13.26 6.41
C GLU A 512 30.36 11.92 6.11
N VAL A 513 30.90 10.83 6.66
CA VAL A 513 30.30 9.51 6.54
C VAL A 513 29.16 9.38 7.54
N ASN A 514 27.97 9.10 7.03
CA ASN A 514 26.78 8.86 7.84
C ASN A 514 26.25 7.42 7.63
N HIS A 515 25.54 6.91 8.62
CA HIS A 515 24.80 5.66 8.55
C HIS A 515 23.36 5.91 8.09
N TYR A 516 22.87 5.05 7.20
CA TYR A 516 21.53 5.08 6.65
C TYR A 516 20.90 3.68 6.78
N ALA A 517 19.84 3.55 7.58
CA ALA A 517 19.08 2.32 7.71
C ALA A 517 17.88 2.36 6.76
N ILE A 518 18.00 1.76 5.59
CA ILE A 518 16.97 1.80 4.55
C ILE A 518 16.10 0.54 4.64
N GLY A 519 14.89 0.68 5.17
CA GLY A 519 13.93 -0.42 5.26
C GLY A 519 13.20 -0.63 3.93
N PHE A 520 13.12 -1.90 3.49
CA PHE A 520 12.34 -2.32 2.33
C PHE A 520 10.91 -2.71 2.72
N PRO A 521 9.97 -2.77 1.76
CA PRO A 521 8.79 -3.61 1.91
C PRO A 521 9.19 -5.05 2.22
N THR A 522 8.34 -5.75 2.96
CA THR A 522 8.56 -7.18 3.23
C THR A 522 8.49 -8.00 1.94
N ILE A 523 9.21 -9.11 1.91
CA ILE A 523 9.21 -10.04 0.78
C ILE A 523 8.96 -11.47 1.26
N SER A 524 8.53 -12.34 0.35
CA SER A 524 8.59 -13.80 0.52
C SER A 524 8.92 -14.42 -0.83
N TYR A 525 10.14 -14.89 -0.96
CA TYR A 525 10.67 -15.45 -2.20
C TYR A 525 11.58 -16.65 -1.94
N VAL A 526 11.38 -17.72 -2.69
CA VAL A 526 12.29 -18.86 -2.72
C VAL A 526 13.17 -18.76 -3.96
N PHE A 527 14.44 -18.45 -3.75
CA PHE A 527 15.48 -18.50 -4.78
C PHE A 527 15.75 -19.93 -5.18
N ARG A 528 15.73 -20.21 -6.48
CA ARG A 528 16.08 -21.53 -7.03
C ARG A 528 17.59 -21.69 -7.15
N PRO A 529 18.12 -22.93 -7.23
CA PRO A 529 19.52 -23.14 -7.56
C PRO A 529 19.90 -22.41 -8.86
N GLY A 530 21.00 -21.66 -8.82
CA GLY A 530 21.46 -20.83 -9.93
C GLY A 530 20.98 -19.39 -9.91
N GLU A 531 19.89 -19.06 -9.21
CA GLU A 531 19.45 -17.67 -9.01
C GLU A 531 20.34 -16.95 -8.00
N ARG A 532 20.30 -15.61 -8.03
CA ARG A 532 21.07 -14.72 -7.14
C ARG A 532 20.15 -13.68 -6.54
N LEU A 533 20.44 -13.27 -5.30
CA LEU A 533 19.93 -12.01 -4.76
C LEU A 533 20.86 -10.88 -5.22
N GLU A 534 20.30 -9.84 -5.83
CA GLU A 534 21.04 -8.64 -6.22
C GLU A 534 20.45 -7.42 -5.53
N LEU A 535 21.33 -6.62 -4.93
CA LEU A 535 21.04 -5.27 -4.45
C LEU A 535 21.52 -4.26 -5.50
N GLU A 536 20.65 -3.35 -5.89
CA GLU A 536 20.98 -2.19 -6.71
C GLU A 536 20.76 -0.92 -5.88
N ILE A 537 21.78 -0.09 -5.74
CA ILE A 537 21.70 1.22 -5.09
C ILE A 537 21.73 2.28 -6.20
N ALA A 538 20.67 3.08 -6.28
CA ALA A 538 20.46 4.14 -7.25
C ALA A 538 20.04 5.43 -6.54
N THR A 539 19.93 6.53 -7.31
CA THR A 539 19.59 7.86 -6.80
C THR A 539 18.26 8.39 -7.36
N CYS A 540 17.72 7.71 -8.34
CA CYS A 540 16.40 7.95 -8.93
C CYS A 540 15.86 6.66 -9.55
N ASP A 541 14.54 6.59 -9.70
CA ASP A 541 13.93 5.52 -10.46
C ASP A 541 14.01 5.81 -11.96
N PRO A 542 14.29 4.82 -12.79
CA PRO A 542 14.16 4.98 -14.23
C PRO A 542 12.68 5.22 -14.58
N ILE A 543 12.47 6.14 -15.50
CA ILE A 543 11.14 6.49 -16.03
C ILE A 543 10.50 5.30 -16.79
N ASP A 544 11.30 4.32 -17.19
CA ASP A 544 10.94 3.22 -18.10
C ASP A 544 10.85 1.84 -17.43
N ILE A 545 10.36 1.74 -16.21
CA ILE A 545 10.11 0.41 -15.64
C ILE A 545 8.86 -0.18 -16.33
N PRO A 546 8.95 -1.33 -17.06
CA PRO A 546 7.87 -1.85 -17.92
C PRO A 546 6.54 -2.13 -17.18
N TRP A 547 6.59 -2.33 -15.89
CA TRP A 547 5.44 -2.58 -15.01
C TRP A 547 4.79 -1.30 -14.46
N HIS A 548 5.35 -0.14 -14.79
CA HIS A 548 4.83 1.17 -14.40
C HIS A 548 4.04 1.89 -15.51
N HIS A 549 3.47 1.19 -16.47
CA HIS A 549 2.81 1.81 -17.64
C HIS A 549 1.77 2.90 -17.36
N ARG A 550 1.29 3.01 -16.11
CA ARG A 550 0.47 4.12 -15.63
C ARG A 550 1.05 4.85 -14.41
N LEU A 551 2.19 4.39 -13.88
CA LEU A 551 2.70 4.79 -12.59
C LEU A 551 4.10 5.42 -12.66
N ASN A 552 4.46 6.05 -13.78
CA ASN A 552 5.63 6.93 -13.87
C ASN A 552 5.59 8.06 -12.82
N VAL A 553 4.48 8.21 -12.14
CA VAL A 553 4.23 9.13 -11.03
C VAL A 553 4.39 8.51 -9.64
N MET A 554 4.56 7.18 -9.54
CA MET A 554 4.69 6.48 -8.24
C MET A 554 6.14 6.31 -7.77
N GLY A 555 7.10 6.86 -8.48
CA GLY A 555 8.49 6.92 -8.03
C GLY A 555 8.81 8.26 -7.37
N PRO A 556 9.73 8.28 -6.41
CA PRO A 556 10.22 9.53 -5.85
C PRO A 556 10.74 10.44 -6.96
N LEU A 557 10.39 11.72 -6.90
CA LEU A 557 10.89 12.68 -7.86
C LEU A 557 12.42 12.75 -7.79
N PRO A 558 13.12 12.74 -8.94
CA PRO A 558 14.55 12.90 -8.96
C PRO A 558 14.95 14.30 -8.50
N SER A 559 15.96 14.39 -7.64
CA SER A 559 16.54 15.68 -7.27
C SER A 559 17.08 16.44 -8.48
N MET A 560 17.02 17.77 -8.43
CA MET A 560 17.59 18.65 -9.46
C MET A 560 19.03 19.05 -9.16
N THR A 561 19.65 18.44 -8.17
CA THR A 561 21.01 18.74 -7.75
C THR A 561 21.98 17.64 -8.18
N LEU A 562 23.00 17.97 -8.97
CA LEU A 562 24.11 17.05 -9.24
C LEU A 562 24.76 16.68 -7.89
N THR A 563 24.85 15.39 -7.59
CA THR A 563 25.35 14.91 -6.30
C THR A 563 26.29 13.73 -6.49
N TYR A 564 27.43 13.78 -5.81
CA TYR A 564 28.41 12.70 -5.77
C TYR A 564 28.28 11.97 -4.43
N TYR A 565 28.18 10.65 -4.52
CA TYR A 565 28.09 9.74 -3.38
C TYR A 565 29.36 8.89 -3.31
N LYS A 566 29.80 8.60 -2.09
CA LYS A 566 30.81 7.58 -1.78
C LYS A 566 30.15 6.53 -0.89
N LEU A 567 30.02 5.31 -1.41
CA LEU A 567 29.40 4.19 -0.68
C LEU A 567 30.51 3.38 -0.03
N TYR A 568 30.55 3.40 1.30
CA TYR A 568 31.59 2.74 2.09
C TYR A 568 31.24 1.31 2.38
N ARG A 569 32.24 0.43 2.34
CA ARG A 569 32.14 -1.01 2.60
C ARG A 569 33.41 -1.59 3.19
N ASP A 570 34.24 -0.72 3.77
CA ASP A 570 35.50 -1.08 4.41
C ASP A 570 35.27 -1.70 5.81
N ARG A 571 36.40 -2.00 6.50
CA ARG A 571 36.37 -2.59 7.83
C ARG A 571 35.62 -1.74 8.86
N ASP A 572 35.75 -0.41 8.80
CA ASP A 572 35.19 0.51 9.78
C ASP A 572 33.75 0.92 9.44
N HIS A 573 33.36 0.77 8.16
CA HIS A 573 32.04 1.09 7.63
C HIS A 573 31.44 -0.11 6.88
N ALA A 574 31.17 -1.18 7.63
CA ALA A 574 30.74 -2.47 7.11
C ALA A 574 29.27 -2.45 6.66
N SER A 575 29.00 -1.80 5.53
CA SER A 575 27.66 -1.76 4.93
C SER A 575 27.15 -3.17 4.59
N HIS A 576 25.89 -3.45 4.92
CA HIS A 576 25.31 -4.78 4.74
C HIS A 576 23.79 -4.77 4.56
N LEU A 577 23.28 -5.77 3.85
CA LEU A 577 21.85 -6.16 3.92
C LEU A 577 21.66 -7.06 5.15
N LEU A 578 20.61 -6.80 5.91
CA LEU A 578 20.05 -7.73 6.89
C LEU A 578 18.85 -8.43 6.22
N VAL A 579 18.95 -9.75 6.01
CA VAL A 579 17.94 -10.55 5.30
C VAL A 579 17.36 -11.64 6.20
N PRO A 580 16.02 -11.87 6.12
CA PRO A 580 15.30 -12.88 6.90
C PRO A 580 15.34 -14.24 6.19
N VAL A 581 16.40 -15.01 6.39
CA VAL A 581 16.54 -16.35 5.82
C VAL A 581 15.70 -17.36 6.59
N ILE A 582 14.90 -18.16 5.89
CA ILE A 582 14.11 -19.23 6.48
C ILE A 582 14.86 -20.56 6.28
N PRO A 583 15.22 -21.27 7.36
CA PRO A 583 15.96 -22.53 7.26
C PRO A 583 15.12 -23.62 6.58
N PRO A 584 15.73 -24.48 5.75
CA PRO A 584 15.02 -25.62 5.17
C PRO A 584 14.55 -26.58 6.27
N GLY A 585 13.31 -27.08 6.19
CA GLY A 585 12.78 -28.08 7.11
C GLY A 585 12.06 -27.56 8.36
N GLY A 586 11.80 -26.26 8.46
CA GLY A 586 10.78 -25.76 9.40
C GLY A 586 9.42 -26.33 8.99
N ALA A 587 8.84 -27.19 9.83
CA ALA A 587 7.63 -27.91 9.53
C ALA A 587 6.54 -26.98 8.96
N HIS A 588 6.02 -27.37 7.82
CA HIS A 588 4.75 -26.87 7.31
C HIS A 588 3.66 -27.39 8.26
N GLY A 589 3.29 -26.56 9.26
CA GLY A 589 2.18 -26.86 10.14
C GLY A 589 0.83 -26.71 9.41
#